data_c3befa7028754c7356e56b2df1fdfbbe
#
_entry.id   c3befa7028754c7356e56b2df1fdfbbe
#
_cell.length_a   1.000
_cell.length_b   1.000
_cell.length_c   1.000
_cell.angle_alpha   90.00
_cell.angle_beta   90.00
_cell.angle_gamma   90.00
#
_symmetry.space_group_name_H-M   'P 1'
#
loop_
_entity.id
_entity.type
_entity.pdbx_description
1 polymer ?
#
loop_
_entity_poly.entity_id
_entity_poly.type
_entity_poly.pdbx_seq_one_letter_code
_entity_poly.pdbx_strand_id
1 'polypeptide(L)'
;MFSVRRRPSKPPMNTFRFLYAAFVLSLAAAGFAAEPTPQELFSEAVELFFDAKPLESARVFDQLVVAEPRAEPELWQRGLALYCAGRFEDGQKQFELHRTVNPNDVENAAWHFLCVAKLNGLNAAREALLPVGDDPRVPMKQVLALYAGKCEPEEVLAAAEKGEGAARRNQLCFAHLYLGLYFEALGDAAKAREHILQAAGPFRMDHYMGKVAVMHAKLRGWSAAEAAPAP
;
A
#
# COMPACT_ATOMS: atom_id res chain seq x y z
N MET A 1 17.30 96.34 44.35
CA MET A 1 16.29 95.26 44.33
C MET A 1 16.25 94.67 42.90
N PHE A 2 17.14 93.71 42.60
CA PHE A 2 17.27 93.14 41.27
C PHE A 2 16.96 91.65 41.36
N SER A 3 15.86 91.23 40.69
CA SER A 3 15.38 89.84 40.58
C SER A 3 16.15 89.14 39.48
N VAL A 4 16.88 88.07 39.80
CA VAL A 4 17.57 87.18 38.85
C VAL A 4 16.61 86.04 38.46
N ARG A 5 16.16 86.05 37.23
CA ARG A 5 15.40 84.92 36.64
C ARG A 5 16.37 83.77 36.28
N ARG A 6 16.23 82.61 36.92
CA ARG A 6 16.90 81.38 36.55
C ARG A 6 16.21 80.78 35.34
N ARG A 7 16.98 80.38 34.31
CA ARG A 7 16.52 79.60 33.15
C ARG A 7 16.35 78.11 33.55
N PRO A 8 15.34 77.45 33.09
CA PRO A 8 15.17 75.96 33.29
C PRO A 8 16.17 75.18 32.44
N SER A 9 16.82 74.16 33.04
CA SER A 9 17.72 73.20 32.44
C SER A 9 16.95 72.23 31.56
N LYS A 10 17.49 71.93 30.38
CA LYS A 10 16.96 70.87 29.45
C LYS A 10 17.11 69.45 30.08
N PRO A 11 16.14 68.57 29.93
CA PRO A 11 16.31 67.20 30.39
C PRO A 11 17.26 66.42 29.49
N PRO A 12 17.90 65.33 29.96
CA PRO A 12 18.84 64.52 29.17
C PRO A 12 18.13 63.73 28.17
N MET A 13 18.72 63.61 26.96
CA MET A 13 18.30 62.85 25.85
C MET A 13 18.29 61.34 26.18
N ASN A 14 17.14 60.71 25.96
CA ASN A 14 16.85 59.33 26.23
C ASN A 14 17.65 58.40 25.26
N THR A 15 18.65 57.69 25.81
CA THR A 15 19.49 56.70 25.13
C THR A 15 18.79 55.31 24.95
N PHE A 16 17.47 55.28 24.84
CA PHE A 16 16.71 54.01 24.72
C PHE A 16 16.18 53.70 23.30
N ARG A 17 16.81 54.22 22.27
CA ARG A 17 16.27 54.06 20.89
C ARG A 17 17.06 53.15 19.95
N PHE A 18 18.05 52.38 20.43
CA PHE A 18 18.89 51.55 19.53
C PHE A 18 18.89 50.05 19.84
N LEU A 19 17.96 49.51 20.63
CA LEU A 19 17.91 48.06 20.91
C LEU A 19 16.72 47.30 20.32
N TYR A 20 15.88 47.97 19.51
CA TYR A 20 14.72 47.31 18.89
C TYR A 20 14.88 46.97 17.39
N ALA A 21 16.00 47.30 16.76
CA ALA A 21 16.22 47.04 15.33
C ALA A 21 17.01 45.78 15.02
N ALA A 22 17.53 45.06 16.05
CA ALA A 22 18.37 43.87 15.83
C ALA A 22 17.65 42.51 16.04
N PHE A 23 16.34 42.50 16.37
CA PHE A 23 15.62 41.27 16.70
C PHE A 23 14.59 40.81 15.62
N VAL A 24 14.48 41.52 14.49
CA VAL A 24 13.51 41.21 13.43
C VAL A 24 14.15 40.52 12.20
N LEU A 25 15.47 40.30 12.18
CA LEU A 25 16.13 39.73 10.98
C LEU A 25 16.62 38.27 11.15
N SER A 26 16.17 37.54 12.16
CA SER A 26 16.59 36.15 12.41
C SER A 26 15.48 35.10 12.20
N LEU A 27 14.32 35.44 11.59
CA LEU A 27 13.20 34.50 11.38
C LEU A 27 12.90 34.21 9.90
N ALA A 28 13.87 34.35 9.03
CA ALA A 28 13.63 34.14 7.57
C ALA A 28 14.58 33.13 6.94
N ALA A 29 14.94 32.06 7.67
CA ALA A 29 15.61 30.88 7.10
C ALA A 29 15.09 29.58 7.73
N ALA A 30 13.80 29.50 8.00
CA ALA A 30 13.13 28.21 7.97
C ALA A 30 13.07 27.85 6.49
N GLY A 31 14.05 27.07 6.00
CA GLY A 31 14.02 26.51 4.66
C GLY A 31 12.66 25.83 4.49
N PHE A 32 11.83 26.36 3.59
CA PHE A 32 10.69 25.63 3.11
C PHE A 32 11.28 24.38 2.45
N ALA A 33 11.22 23.24 3.14
CA ALA A 33 11.40 21.97 2.46
C ALA A 33 10.40 21.98 1.30
N ALA A 34 10.89 21.79 0.07
CA ALA A 34 10.00 21.70 -1.08
C ALA A 34 8.96 20.59 -0.81
N GLU A 35 7.70 20.85 -1.13
CA GLU A 35 6.67 19.83 -1.05
C GLU A 35 7.12 18.62 -1.90
N PRO A 36 6.95 17.38 -1.40
CA PRO A 36 7.38 16.20 -2.14
C PRO A 36 6.62 16.10 -3.48
N THR A 37 7.34 15.74 -4.51
CA THR A 37 6.76 15.51 -5.83
C THR A 37 5.88 14.25 -5.83
N PRO A 38 4.91 14.11 -6.75
CA PRO A 38 4.13 12.88 -6.89
C PRO A 38 4.97 11.61 -7.04
N GLN A 39 6.12 11.71 -7.71
CA GLN A 39 7.05 10.58 -7.89
C GLN A 39 7.74 10.19 -6.56
N GLU A 40 8.13 11.16 -5.77
CA GLU A 40 8.71 10.91 -4.43
C GLU A 40 7.69 10.29 -3.49
N LEU A 41 6.45 10.81 -3.46
CA LEU A 41 5.35 10.22 -2.70
C LEU A 41 5.06 8.77 -3.12
N PHE A 42 5.03 8.49 -4.43
CA PHE A 42 4.83 7.12 -4.92
C PHE A 42 5.95 6.19 -4.44
N SER A 43 7.20 6.62 -4.57
CA SER A 43 8.37 5.82 -4.18
C SER A 43 8.36 5.53 -2.67
N GLU A 44 8.14 6.56 -1.85
CA GLU A 44 8.04 6.43 -0.39
C GLU A 44 6.90 5.48 0.02
N ALA A 45 5.71 5.63 -0.59
CA ALA A 45 4.58 4.76 -0.29
C ALA A 45 4.87 3.29 -0.60
N VAL A 46 5.53 3.00 -1.73
CA VAL A 46 5.92 1.64 -2.12
C VAL A 46 7.00 1.08 -1.18
N GLU A 47 7.99 1.87 -0.78
CA GLU A 47 9.02 1.47 0.18
C GLU A 47 8.39 1.11 1.54
N LEU A 48 7.53 1.98 2.08
CA LEU A 48 6.80 1.73 3.32
C LEU A 48 5.95 0.44 3.25
N PHE A 49 5.31 0.19 2.09
CA PHE A 49 4.54 -1.04 1.90
C PHE A 49 5.42 -2.28 2.02
N PHE A 50 6.56 -2.33 1.33
CA PHE A 50 7.47 -3.47 1.40
C PHE A 50 8.22 -3.58 2.73
N ASP A 51 8.29 -2.49 3.49
CA ASP A 51 8.74 -2.48 4.89
C ASP A 51 7.73 -3.08 5.87
N ALA A 52 6.56 -3.52 5.38
CA ALA A 52 5.42 -3.99 6.17
C ALA A 52 4.84 -2.92 7.11
N LYS A 53 4.78 -1.67 6.61
CA LYS A 53 4.15 -0.50 7.24
C LYS A 53 2.93 -0.04 6.40
N PRO A 54 1.90 -0.89 6.25
CA PRO A 54 0.82 -0.62 5.30
C PRO A 54 -0.02 0.61 5.66
N LEU A 55 -0.15 0.95 6.94
CA LEU A 55 -0.91 2.12 7.36
C LEU A 55 -0.20 3.42 6.95
N GLU A 56 1.11 3.50 7.13
CA GLU A 56 1.94 4.63 6.71
C GLU A 56 1.96 4.72 5.18
N SER A 57 2.15 3.60 4.50
CA SER A 57 2.07 3.51 3.04
C SER A 57 0.74 4.06 2.49
N ALA A 58 -0.39 3.62 3.05
CA ALA A 58 -1.71 4.10 2.63
C ALA A 58 -1.87 5.62 2.83
N ARG A 59 -1.33 6.19 3.92
CA ARG A 59 -1.36 7.63 4.17
C ARG A 59 -0.54 8.42 3.13
N VAL A 60 0.63 7.92 2.75
CA VAL A 60 1.46 8.57 1.72
C VAL A 60 0.78 8.45 0.34
N PHE A 61 0.15 7.32 0.02
CA PHE A 61 -0.69 7.23 -1.17
C PHE A 61 -1.88 8.19 -1.15
N ASP A 62 -2.51 8.44 0.01
CA ASP A 62 -3.58 9.45 0.11
C ASP A 62 -3.04 10.86 -0.18
N GLN A 63 -1.81 11.19 0.26
CA GLN A 63 -1.16 12.46 -0.09
C GLN A 63 -0.89 12.55 -1.60
N LEU A 64 -0.45 11.44 -2.22
CA LEU A 64 -0.26 11.39 -3.68
C LEU A 64 -1.57 11.65 -4.43
N VAL A 65 -2.68 11.06 -4.00
CA VAL A 65 -4.00 11.32 -4.62
C VAL A 65 -4.42 12.79 -4.48
N VAL A 66 -4.10 13.44 -3.36
CA VAL A 66 -4.35 14.88 -3.19
C VAL A 66 -3.47 15.72 -4.11
N ALA A 67 -2.18 15.36 -4.25
CA ALA A 67 -1.23 16.07 -5.11
C ALA A 67 -1.51 15.87 -6.60
N GLU A 68 -1.92 14.66 -7.02
CA GLU A 68 -2.19 14.30 -8.41
C GLU A 68 -3.45 13.40 -8.50
N PRO A 69 -4.67 13.99 -8.44
CA PRO A 69 -5.92 13.21 -8.44
C PRO A 69 -6.13 12.36 -9.69
N ARG A 70 -5.53 12.75 -10.83
CA ARG A 70 -5.66 12.01 -12.10
C ARG A 70 -4.91 10.69 -12.08
N ALA A 71 -3.93 10.52 -11.20
CA ALA A 71 -3.18 9.28 -11.05
C ALA A 71 -3.98 8.20 -10.29
N GLU A 72 -5.00 8.56 -9.52
CA GLU A 72 -5.71 7.64 -8.63
C GLU A 72 -6.19 6.34 -9.30
N PRO A 73 -6.77 6.36 -10.53
CA PRO A 73 -7.17 5.11 -11.19
C PRO A 73 -6.01 4.13 -11.46
N GLU A 74 -4.79 4.62 -11.61
CA GLU A 74 -3.60 3.80 -11.89
C GLU A 74 -2.94 3.23 -10.62
N LEU A 75 -3.34 3.69 -9.43
CA LEU A 75 -2.70 3.36 -8.15
C LEU A 75 -3.22 2.05 -7.53
N TRP A 76 -3.12 0.91 -8.23
CA TRP A 76 -3.47 -0.41 -7.67
C TRP A 76 -2.64 -0.76 -6.43
N GLN A 77 -1.40 -0.27 -6.34
CA GLN A 77 -0.53 -0.43 -5.16
C GLN A 77 -1.15 0.22 -3.91
N ARG A 78 -1.84 1.36 -4.07
CA ARG A 78 -2.63 1.97 -3.00
C ARG A 78 -3.70 1.01 -2.49
N GLY A 79 -4.38 0.30 -3.40
CA GLY A 79 -5.38 -0.72 -3.04
C GLY A 79 -4.79 -1.82 -2.14
N LEU A 80 -3.59 -2.32 -2.48
CA LEU A 80 -2.87 -3.30 -1.65
C LEU A 80 -2.54 -2.74 -0.25
N ALA A 81 -2.03 -1.51 -0.20
CA ALA A 81 -1.71 -0.84 1.07
C ALA A 81 -2.97 -0.66 1.93
N LEU A 82 -4.07 -0.23 1.34
CA LEU A 82 -5.36 -0.05 2.01
C LEU A 82 -5.89 -1.38 2.58
N TYR A 83 -5.86 -2.46 1.79
CA TYR A 83 -6.24 -3.79 2.27
C TYR A 83 -5.39 -4.23 3.47
N CYS A 84 -4.07 -4.14 3.35
CA CYS A 84 -3.14 -4.55 4.40
C CYS A 84 -3.23 -3.66 5.66
N ALA A 85 -3.65 -2.39 5.51
CA ALA A 85 -3.91 -1.45 6.59
C ALA A 85 -5.27 -1.64 7.28
N GLY A 86 -6.12 -2.57 6.78
CA GLY A 86 -7.48 -2.79 7.30
C GLY A 86 -8.51 -1.76 6.82
N ARG A 87 -8.16 -0.90 5.85
CA ARG A 87 -9.05 0.10 5.23
C ARG A 87 -9.80 -0.53 4.04
N PHE A 88 -10.63 -1.53 4.34
CA PHE A 88 -11.24 -2.38 3.32
C PHE A 88 -12.23 -1.65 2.41
N GLU A 89 -13.02 -0.70 2.93
CA GLU A 89 -13.95 0.11 2.12
C GLU A 89 -13.20 0.99 1.10
N ASP A 90 -12.09 1.60 1.52
CA ASP A 90 -11.26 2.41 0.63
C ASP A 90 -10.54 1.53 -0.40
N GLY A 91 -10.07 0.34 0.02
CA GLY A 91 -9.46 -0.65 -0.86
C GLY A 91 -10.44 -1.15 -1.93
N GLN A 92 -11.68 -1.48 -1.54
CA GLN A 92 -12.74 -1.85 -2.48
C GLN A 92 -12.93 -0.78 -3.55
N LYS A 93 -13.14 0.48 -3.15
CA LYS A 93 -13.31 1.61 -4.08
C LYS A 93 -12.11 1.80 -5.00
N GLN A 94 -10.89 1.63 -4.47
CA GLN A 94 -9.67 1.75 -5.27
C GLN A 94 -9.61 0.68 -6.36
N PHE A 95 -9.97 -0.57 -6.08
CA PHE A 95 -9.97 -1.65 -7.07
C PHE A 95 -11.11 -1.50 -8.08
N GLU A 96 -12.28 -1.01 -7.67
CA GLU A 96 -13.37 -0.63 -8.57
C GLU A 96 -12.92 0.46 -9.55
N LEU A 97 -12.22 1.47 -9.05
CA LEU A 97 -11.69 2.57 -9.86
C LEU A 97 -10.59 2.09 -10.81
N HIS A 98 -9.62 1.28 -10.32
CA HIS A 98 -8.54 0.74 -11.16
C HIS A 98 -9.07 -0.13 -12.31
N ARG A 99 -10.15 -0.86 -12.11
CA ARG A 99 -10.79 -1.63 -13.18
C ARG A 99 -11.18 -0.78 -14.39
N THR A 100 -11.44 0.51 -14.23
CA THR A 100 -11.80 1.40 -15.33
C THR A 100 -10.66 1.64 -16.32
N VAL A 101 -9.42 1.49 -15.88
CA VAL A 101 -8.20 1.64 -16.68
C VAL A 101 -7.51 0.31 -16.98
N ASN A 102 -7.76 -0.72 -16.16
CA ASN A 102 -7.20 -2.08 -16.35
C ASN A 102 -8.29 -3.18 -16.20
N PRO A 103 -9.18 -3.37 -17.18
CA PRO A 103 -10.33 -4.29 -17.08
C PRO A 103 -9.98 -5.76 -17.24
N ASN A 104 -8.74 -6.11 -17.61
CA ASN A 104 -8.32 -7.48 -17.92
C ASN A 104 -7.45 -8.10 -16.83
N ASP A 105 -7.50 -7.57 -15.61
CA ASP A 105 -6.63 -7.96 -14.51
C ASP A 105 -7.37 -8.77 -13.44
N VAL A 106 -7.10 -10.08 -13.39
CA VAL A 106 -7.63 -10.98 -12.36
C VAL A 106 -7.12 -10.62 -10.98
N GLU A 107 -5.89 -10.10 -10.85
CA GLU A 107 -5.34 -9.69 -9.55
C GLU A 107 -6.19 -8.57 -8.95
N ASN A 108 -6.59 -7.60 -9.77
CA ASN A 108 -7.49 -6.53 -9.33
C ASN A 108 -8.82 -7.06 -8.78
N ALA A 109 -9.44 -8.01 -9.49
CA ALA A 109 -10.69 -8.63 -9.07
C ALA A 109 -10.52 -9.45 -7.78
N ALA A 110 -9.39 -10.15 -7.64
CA ALA A 110 -9.08 -10.92 -6.44
C ALA A 110 -8.90 -10.02 -5.20
N TRP A 111 -8.17 -8.92 -5.32
CA TRP A 111 -7.99 -7.99 -4.21
C TRP A 111 -9.28 -7.25 -3.85
N HIS A 112 -10.10 -6.89 -4.85
CA HIS A 112 -11.45 -6.38 -4.60
C HIS A 112 -12.29 -7.39 -3.79
N PHE A 113 -12.33 -8.66 -4.24
CA PHE A 113 -13.01 -9.74 -3.52
C PHE A 113 -12.55 -9.82 -2.06
N LEU A 114 -11.25 -9.76 -1.80
CA LEU A 114 -10.69 -9.83 -0.45
C LEU A 114 -11.17 -8.67 0.43
N CYS A 115 -11.27 -7.46 -0.12
CA CYS A 115 -11.84 -6.31 0.59
C CYS A 115 -13.31 -6.55 0.95
N VAL A 116 -14.13 -6.98 -0.02
CA VAL A 116 -15.57 -7.26 0.22
C VAL A 116 -15.76 -8.42 1.20
N ALA A 117 -14.91 -9.46 1.12
CA ALA A 117 -14.98 -10.60 2.04
C ALA A 117 -14.71 -10.18 3.50
N LYS A 118 -13.81 -9.23 3.72
CA LYS A 118 -13.55 -8.66 5.07
C LYS A 118 -14.69 -7.79 5.58
N LEU A 119 -15.41 -7.10 4.70
CA LEU A 119 -16.52 -6.22 5.05
C LEU A 119 -17.85 -6.98 5.25
N ASN A 120 -18.18 -7.87 4.31
CA ASN A 120 -19.51 -8.41 4.14
C ASN A 120 -19.57 -9.94 4.06
N GLY A 121 -18.40 -10.61 4.17
CA GLY A 121 -18.29 -12.07 4.10
C GLY A 121 -18.20 -12.61 2.66
N LEU A 122 -17.91 -13.92 2.58
CA LEU A 122 -17.55 -14.59 1.32
C LEU A 122 -18.68 -14.61 0.27
N ASN A 123 -19.93 -14.77 0.69
CA ASN A 123 -21.04 -14.81 -0.25
C ASN A 123 -21.20 -13.48 -0.96
N ALA A 124 -21.20 -12.36 -0.20
CA ALA A 124 -21.23 -11.03 -0.76
C ALA A 124 -20.03 -10.74 -1.68
N ALA A 125 -18.83 -11.24 -1.32
CA ALA A 125 -17.65 -11.09 -2.15
C ALA A 125 -17.76 -11.85 -3.49
N ARG A 126 -18.37 -13.02 -3.50
CA ARG A 126 -18.64 -13.77 -4.74
C ARG A 126 -19.66 -13.08 -5.63
N GLU A 127 -20.72 -12.53 -5.04
CA GLU A 127 -21.75 -11.76 -5.75
C GLU A 127 -21.20 -10.47 -6.35
N ALA A 128 -20.27 -9.82 -5.63
CA ALA A 128 -19.62 -8.58 -6.03
C ALA A 128 -18.34 -8.78 -6.84
N LEU A 129 -17.96 -10.02 -7.19
CA LEU A 129 -16.73 -10.29 -7.93
C LEU A 129 -16.68 -9.49 -9.22
N LEU A 130 -15.66 -8.67 -9.39
CA LEU A 130 -15.52 -7.80 -10.56
C LEU A 130 -15.40 -8.66 -11.84
N PRO A 131 -16.13 -8.31 -12.91
CA PRO A 131 -15.95 -8.96 -14.20
C PRO A 131 -14.57 -8.59 -14.76
N VAL A 132 -13.89 -9.62 -15.30
CA VAL A 132 -12.56 -9.50 -15.90
C VAL A 132 -12.64 -9.93 -17.35
N GLY A 133 -11.93 -9.24 -18.23
CA GLY A 133 -11.75 -9.64 -19.62
C GLY A 133 -10.75 -10.80 -19.76
N ASP A 134 -9.96 -10.78 -20.83
CA ASP A 134 -8.98 -11.86 -21.10
C ASP A 134 -7.65 -11.54 -20.37
N ASP A 135 -7.35 -12.31 -19.33
CA ASP A 135 -6.05 -12.32 -18.65
C ASP A 135 -5.29 -13.59 -19.06
N PRO A 136 -4.27 -13.48 -19.93
CA PRO A 136 -3.56 -14.64 -20.45
C PRO A 136 -2.57 -15.27 -19.46
N ARG A 137 -2.34 -14.64 -18.29
CA ARG A 137 -1.39 -15.14 -17.29
C ARG A 137 -1.90 -16.42 -16.64
N VAL A 138 -1.04 -17.43 -16.57
CA VAL A 138 -1.32 -18.68 -15.84
C VAL A 138 -0.90 -18.51 -14.38
N PRO A 139 -1.71 -18.90 -13.39
CA PRO A 139 -3.02 -19.58 -13.46
C PRO A 139 -4.23 -18.64 -13.26
N MET A 140 -4.19 -17.40 -13.73
CA MET A 140 -5.18 -16.35 -13.38
C MET A 140 -6.62 -16.75 -13.69
N LYS A 141 -6.86 -17.49 -14.79
CA LYS A 141 -8.19 -18.02 -15.10
C LYS A 141 -8.73 -18.92 -13.97
N GLN A 142 -7.90 -19.80 -13.43
CA GLN A 142 -8.27 -20.68 -12.32
C GLN A 142 -8.41 -19.91 -11.01
N VAL A 143 -7.55 -18.92 -10.77
CA VAL A 143 -7.70 -18.01 -9.62
C VAL A 143 -9.07 -17.34 -9.65
N LEU A 144 -9.47 -16.74 -10.77
CA LEU A 144 -10.78 -16.11 -10.91
C LEU A 144 -11.93 -17.10 -10.67
N ALA A 145 -11.82 -18.32 -11.22
CA ALA A 145 -12.81 -19.37 -11.04
C ALA A 145 -12.92 -19.81 -9.56
N LEU A 146 -11.80 -19.95 -8.85
CA LEU A 146 -11.76 -20.26 -7.41
C LEU A 146 -12.47 -19.19 -6.58
N TYR A 147 -12.15 -17.92 -6.81
CA TYR A 147 -12.77 -16.81 -6.10
C TYR A 147 -14.27 -16.69 -6.41
N ALA A 148 -14.69 -17.09 -7.61
CA ALA A 148 -16.09 -17.23 -7.98
C ALA A 148 -16.78 -18.47 -7.37
N GLY A 149 -16.04 -19.38 -6.69
CA GLY A 149 -16.55 -20.64 -6.17
C GLY A 149 -16.89 -21.68 -7.25
N LYS A 150 -16.16 -21.64 -8.39
CA LYS A 150 -16.41 -22.48 -9.58
C LYS A 150 -15.33 -23.52 -9.85
N CYS A 151 -14.28 -23.57 -9.07
CA CYS A 151 -13.25 -24.62 -9.11
C CYS A 151 -12.62 -24.79 -7.72
N GLU A 152 -11.87 -25.88 -7.56
CA GLU A 152 -11.16 -26.21 -6.33
C GLU A 152 -9.72 -25.68 -6.32
N PRO A 153 -9.10 -25.49 -5.14
CA PRO A 153 -7.70 -25.01 -5.00
C PRO A 153 -6.68 -25.83 -5.80
N GLU A 154 -6.89 -27.13 -5.89
CA GLU A 154 -6.02 -28.09 -6.61
C GLU A 154 -5.96 -27.80 -8.11
N GLU A 155 -7.02 -27.27 -8.69
CA GLU A 155 -7.06 -26.89 -10.12
C GLU A 155 -6.18 -25.67 -10.41
N VAL A 156 -6.04 -24.75 -9.45
CA VAL A 156 -5.13 -23.59 -9.55
C VAL A 156 -3.67 -24.07 -9.59
N LEU A 157 -3.31 -24.99 -8.68
CA LEU A 157 -1.97 -25.58 -8.65
C LEU A 157 -1.68 -26.41 -9.90
N ALA A 158 -2.61 -27.29 -10.29
CA ALA A 158 -2.45 -28.12 -11.48
C ALA A 158 -2.29 -27.30 -12.78
N ALA A 159 -2.90 -26.11 -12.85
CA ALA A 159 -2.67 -25.22 -13.98
C ALA A 159 -1.25 -24.60 -13.95
N ALA A 160 -0.80 -24.15 -12.77
CA ALA A 160 0.52 -23.54 -12.59
C ALA A 160 1.68 -24.52 -12.77
N GLU A 161 1.46 -25.81 -12.50
CA GLU A 161 2.47 -26.86 -12.64
C GLU A 161 2.79 -27.23 -14.09
N LYS A 162 1.93 -26.88 -15.04
CA LYS A 162 2.13 -27.18 -16.48
C LYS A 162 3.22 -26.35 -17.13
N GLY A 163 3.68 -25.27 -16.49
CA GLY A 163 4.80 -24.49 -16.96
C GLY A 163 6.14 -25.20 -16.81
N GLU A 164 7.17 -24.62 -17.39
CA GLU A 164 8.53 -25.13 -17.30
C GLU A 164 9.51 -24.04 -16.80
N GLY A 165 10.59 -24.43 -16.16
CA GLY A 165 11.68 -23.56 -15.74
C GLY A 165 11.20 -22.33 -14.95
N ALA A 166 11.62 -21.14 -15.37
CA ALA A 166 11.27 -19.88 -14.71
C ALA A 166 9.76 -19.55 -14.82
N ALA A 167 9.12 -19.92 -15.93
CA ALA A 167 7.69 -19.71 -16.12
C ALA A 167 6.88 -20.52 -15.08
N ARG A 168 7.21 -21.81 -14.88
CA ARG A 168 6.59 -22.64 -13.85
C ARG A 168 6.75 -22.03 -12.45
N ARG A 169 7.95 -21.60 -12.11
CA ARG A 169 8.20 -20.96 -10.82
C ARG A 169 7.32 -19.71 -10.60
N ASN A 170 7.21 -18.84 -11.61
CA ASN A 170 6.39 -17.64 -11.55
C ASN A 170 4.90 -17.98 -11.45
N GLN A 171 4.43 -18.97 -12.21
CA GLN A 171 3.05 -19.47 -12.16
C GLN A 171 2.70 -20.04 -10.78
N LEU A 172 3.61 -20.81 -10.18
CA LEU A 172 3.45 -21.34 -8.83
C LEU A 172 3.50 -20.23 -7.78
N CYS A 173 4.32 -19.18 -7.96
CA CYS A 173 4.29 -18.01 -7.09
C CYS A 173 2.91 -17.36 -7.07
N PHE A 174 2.32 -17.10 -8.24
CA PHE A 174 0.94 -16.58 -8.34
C PHE A 174 -0.08 -17.53 -7.70
N ALA A 175 -0.04 -18.82 -8.04
CA ALA A 175 -0.95 -19.82 -7.50
C ALA A 175 -0.92 -19.80 -5.96
N HIS A 176 0.24 -19.95 -5.39
CA HIS A 176 0.41 -20.00 -3.93
C HIS A 176 0.04 -18.68 -3.24
N LEU A 177 0.39 -17.52 -3.83
CA LEU A 177 -0.01 -16.23 -3.28
C LEU A 177 -1.54 -16.11 -3.19
N TYR A 178 -2.25 -16.36 -4.30
CA TYR A 178 -3.71 -16.21 -4.33
C TYR A 178 -4.45 -17.30 -3.58
N LEU A 179 -3.91 -18.52 -3.49
CA LEU A 179 -4.43 -19.55 -2.59
C LEU A 179 -4.26 -19.16 -1.12
N GLY A 180 -3.09 -18.63 -0.73
CA GLY A 180 -2.86 -18.18 0.62
C GLY A 180 -3.82 -17.07 1.04
N LEU A 181 -4.01 -16.06 0.19
CA LEU A 181 -4.98 -14.98 0.43
C LEU A 181 -6.44 -15.49 0.48
N TYR A 182 -6.80 -16.45 -0.38
CA TYR A 182 -8.11 -17.08 -0.38
C TYR A 182 -8.38 -17.84 0.92
N PHE A 183 -7.45 -18.69 1.37
CA PHE A 183 -7.57 -19.41 2.64
C PHE A 183 -7.60 -18.47 3.83
N GLU A 184 -6.87 -17.35 3.80
CA GLU A 184 -6.97 -16.32 4.84
C GLU A 184 -8.38 -15.70 4.89
N ALA A 185 -9.01 -15.47 3.73
CA ALA A 185 -10.39 -15.00 3.67
C ALA A 185 -11.40 -16.03 4.20
N LEU A 186 -11.11 -17.32 4.00
CA LEU A 186 -11.90 -18.44 4.57
C LEU A 186 -11.69 -18.62 6.08
N GLY A 187 -10.68 -17.99 6.70
CA GLY A 187 -10.30 -18.19 8.09
C GLY A 187 -9.42 -19.42 8.33
N ASP A 188 -8.97 -20.11 7.29
CA ASP A 188 -8.01 -21.23 7.39
C ASP A 188 -6.58 -20.69 7.48
N ALA A 189 -6.18 -20.27 8.66
CA ALA A 189 -4.87 -19.68 8.91
C ALA A 189 -3.70 -20.65 8.63
N ALA A 190 -3.92 -21.97 8.80
CA ALA A 190 -2.88 -22.97 8.55
C ALA A 190 -2.55 -23.07 7.07
N LYS A 191 -3.57 -23.25 6.21
CA LYS A 191 -3.38 -23.28 4.77
C LYS A 191 -2.94 -21.92 4.21
N ALA A 192 -3.47 -20.81 4.74
CA ALA A 192 -3.03 -19.48 4.36
C ALA A 192 -1.53 -19.32 4.55
N ARG A 193 -1.03 -19.68 5.74
CA ARG A 193 0.40 -19.63 6.07
C ARG A 193 1.24 -20.52 5.16
N GLU A 194 0.83 -21.79 4.98
CA GLU A 194 1.51 -22.74 4.11
C GLU A 194 1.71 -22.16 2.71
N HIS A 195 0.63 -21.71 2.07
CA HIS A 195 0.68 -21.20 0.71
C HIS A 195 1.48 -19.89 0.61
N ILE A 196 1.30 -18.93 1.53
CA ILE A 196 2.08 -17.69 1.50
C ILE A 196 3.58 -17.97 1.63
N LEU A 197 3.99 -18.92 2.48
CA LEU A 197 5.40 -19.30 2.62
C LEU A 197 5.97 -19.97 1.37
N GLN A 198 5.17 -20.73 0.63
CA GLN A 198 5.57 -21.27 -0.68
C GLN A 198 5.83 -20.16 -1.70
N ALA A 199 4.92 -19.18 -1.77
CA ALA A 199 5.07 -18.03 -2.68
C ALA A 199 6.25 -17.11 -2.29
N ALA A 200 6.48 -16.90 -0.99
CA ALA A 200 7.54 -16.04 -0.48
C ALA A 200 8.94 -16.68 -0.49
N GLY A 201 9.02 -18.02 -0.55
CA GLY A 201 10.24 -18.80 -0.45
C GLY A 201 10.55 -19.61 -1.73
N PRO A 202 10.17 -20.92 -1.80
CA PRO A 202 10.58 -21.81 -2.90
C PRO A 202 10.19 -21.32 -4.30
N PHE A 203 9.00 -20.70 -4.42
CA PHE A 203 8.48 -20.22 -5.70
C PHE A 203 8.58 -18.69 -5.86
N ARG A 204 9.33 -18.01 -4.99
CA ARG A 204 9.48 -16.56 -5.09
C ARG A 204 9.96 -16.14 -6.48
N MET A 205 9.24 -15.19 -7.08
CA MET A 205 9.61 -14.56 -8.35
C MET A 205 10.15 -13.15 -8.14
N ASP A 206 11.03 -12.70 -9.04
CA ASP A 206 11.55 -11.33 -9.07
C ASP A 206 10.54 -10.39 -9.77
N HIS A 207 9.36 -10.30 -9.20
CA HIS A 207 8.27 -9.45 -9.67
C HIS A 207 7.61 -8.78 -8.46
N TYR A 208 6.80 -7.74 -8.70
CA TYR A 208 6.10 -7.02 -7.62
C TYR A 208 5.33 -7.99 -6.72
N MET A 209 4.56 -8.92 -7.28
CA MET A 209 3.75 -9.87 -6.50
C MET A 209 4.57 -10.90 -5.72
N GLY A 210 5.76 -11.25 -6.18
CA GLY A 210 6.70 -12.04 -5.38
C GLY A 210 7.19 -11.28 -4.13
N LYS A 211 7.40 -9.97 -4.25
CA LYS A 211 7.70 -9.10 -3.10
C LYS A 211 6.49 -8.94 -2.18
N VAL A 212 5.26 -8.88 -2.74
CA VAL A 212 4.00 -8.87 -1.96
C VAL A 212 3.88 -10.13 -1.10
N ALA A 213 4.19 -11.30 -1.63
CA ALA A 213 4.18 -12.55 -0.84
C ALA A 213 5.13 -12.49 0.36
N VAL A 214 6.36 -11.99 0.16
CA VAL A 214 7.36 -11.79 1.23
C VAL A 214 6.87 -10.77 2.27
N MET A 215 6.37 -9.63 1.80
CA MET A 215 5.83 -8.58 2.67
C MET A 215 4.64 -9.11 3.49
N HIS A 216 3.72 -9.86 2.86
CA HIS A 216 2.56 -10.44 3.53
C HIS A 216 2.97 -11.42 4.63
N ALA A 217 3.94 -12.32 4.35
CA ALA A 217 4.51 -13.22 5.36
C ALA A 217 5.09 -12.42 6.55
N LYS A 218 5.89 -11.37 6.26
CA LYS A 218 6.47 -10.49 7.28
C LYS A 218 5.37 -9.81 8.12
N LEU A 219 4.32 -9.29 7.48
CA LEU A 219 3.20 -8.62 8.14
C LEU A 219 2.43 -9.54 9.08
N ARG A 220 2.33 -10.84 8.75
CA ARG A 220 1.68 -11.88 9.57
C ARG A 220 2.63 -12.51 10.60
N GLY A 221 3.90 -12.14 10.65
CA GLY A 221 4.90 -12.76 11.50
C GLY A 221 5.22 -14.22 11.11
N TRP A 222 4.95 -14.63 9.86
CA TRP A 222 5.25 -15.96 9.36
C TRP A 222 6.69 -16.05 8.87
N SER A 223 7.42 -17.04 9.34
CA SER A 223 8.79 -17.31 8.90
C SER A 223 8.94 -18.74 8.37
N ALA A 224 9.85 -18.93 7.42
CA ALA A 224 10.16 -20.25 6.88
C ALA A 224 10.80 -21.19 7.96
N ALA A 225 11.40 -20.64 9.02
CA ALA A 225 12.00 -21.41 10.10
C ALA A 225 10.97 -22.21 10.93
N GLU A 226 9.68 -21.85 10.80
CA GLU A 226 8.56 -22.53 11.47
C GLU A 226 7.79 -23.48 10.55
N ALA A 227 8.15 -23.55 9.27
CA ALA A 227 7.60 -24.56 8.37
C ALA A 227 8.22 -25.92 8.77
N ALA A 228 7.36 -26.87 9.21
CA ALA A 228 7.82 -28.23 9.45
C ALA A 228 8.50 -28.77 8.17
N PRO A 229 9.58 -29.56 8.29
CA PRO A 229 10.16 -30.20 7.12
C PRO A 229 9.09 -31.03 6.43
N ALA A 230 9.01 -30.91 5.11
CA ALA A 230 8.14 -31.76 4.30
C ALA A 230 8.50 -33.24 4.59
N PRO A 231 7.53 -34.12 4.72
CA PRO A 231 7.75 -35.54 4.96
C PRO A 231 8.48 -36.23 3.83
#